data_9b2c9e37571e9589bd3b07b40aa5dced
#
_entry.id   9b2c9e37571e9589bd3b07b40aa5dced
#
_cell.length_a   1.000
_cell.length_b   1.000
_cell.length_c   1.000
_cell.angle_alpha   90.00
_cell.angle_beta   90.00
_cell.angle_gamma   90.00
#
_symmetry.space_group_name_H-M   'P 1'
#
loop_
_entity.id
_entity.type
_entity.pdbx_description
1 polymer ?
#
loop_
_entity_poly.entity_id
_entity_poly.type
_entity_poly.pdbx_seq_one_letter_code
_entity_poly.pdbx_strand_id
1 'polypeptide(L)'
;MINEEKLKELREIYNYVKEAKKNISEKKKKMWSSWYNMMSRCYGLQSGKKGRENCLVCKEWHIPFVYYKWWLDNYYEVGDEQMDLDKDILKKGNYIYSPKYAMYVPHRINTLFEQITCKINYKNGKYVLNFGGKEKRIEKFDTELEAKQRWIEYKTKLIRDELNQIGIKIDMYRQEYRFTPAFAFIQAV
;
A
#
# COMPACT_ATOMS: atom_id res chain seq x y z
N MET A 1 18.71 9.66 6.92
CA MET A 1 18.65 10.27 5.56
C MET A 1 19.77 9.69 4.72
N ILE A 2 19.59 9.53 3.43
CA ILE A 2 20.65 9.14 2.48
C ILE A 2 21.48 10.39 2.19
N ASN A 3 22.82 10.26 2.21
CA ASN A 3 23.72 11.34 1.83
C ASN A 3 23.80 11.49 0.29
N GLU A 4 24.35 12.61 -0.18
CA GLU A 4 24.46 12.93 -1.62
C GLU A 4 25.29 11.91 -2.40
N GLU A 5 26.36 11.38 -1.81
CA GLU A 5 27.21 10.37 -2.43
C GLU A 5 26.42 9.08 -2.71
N LYS A 6 25.68 8.59 -1.71
CA LYS A 6 24.84 7.41 -1.86
C LYS A 6 23.68 7.65 -2.86
N LEU A 7 23.15 8.86 -2.89
CA LEU A 7 22.14 9.23 -3.86
C LEU A 7 22.69 9.22 -5.30
N LYS A 8 23.94 9.65 -5.49
CA LYS A 8 24.61 9.60 -6.80
C LYS A 8 24.81 8.14 -7.25
N GLU A 9 25.33 7.28 -6.38
CA GLU A 9 25.47 5.85 -6.64
C GLU A 9 24.15 5.20 -7.05
N LEU A 10 23.07 5.48 -6.32
CA LEU A 10 21.75 4.96 -6.62
C LEU A 10 21.22 5.44 -7.97
N ARG A 11 21.51 6.69 -8.37
CA ARG A 11 21.15 7.19 -9.71
C ARG A 11 21.90 6.47 -10.83
N GLU A 12 23.16 6.14 -10.61
CA GLU A 12 23.95 5.37 -11.58
C GLU A 12 23.37 3.97 -11.79
N ILE A 13 23.09 3.23 -10.71
CA ILE A 13 22.45 1.92 -10.73
C ILE A 13 21.07 2.02 -11.42
N TYR A 14 20.29 3.02 -11.05
CA TYR A 14 18.96 3.26 -11.60
C TYR A 14 18.98 3.47 -13.12
N ASN A 15 19.91 4.28 -13.61
CA ASN A 15 20.07 4.54 -15.05
C ASN A 15 20.55 3.30 -15.80
N TYR A 16 21.48 2.54 -15.23
CA TYR A 16 21.92 1.25 -15.79
C TYR A 16 20.75 0.28 -15.96
N VAL A 17 19.94 0.11 -14.90
CA VAL A 17 18.76 -0.77 -14.92
C VAL A 17 17.74 -0.29 -15.96
N LYS A 18 17.55 1.02 -16.12
CA LYS A 18 16.65 1.59 -17.11
C LYS A 18 17.03 1.19 -18.54
N GLU A 19 18.30 1.22 -18.86
CA GLU A 19 18.79 0.81 -20.19
C GLU A 19 18.71 -0.71 -20.37
N ALA A 20 19.13 -1.49 -19.38
CA ALA A 20 19.08 -2.95 -19.42
C ALA A 20 17.65 -3.50 -19.61
N LYS A 21 16.65 -2.80 -19.11
CA LYS A 21 15.23 -3.17 -19.21
C LYS A 21 14.71 -3.26 -20.66
N LYS A 22 15.32 -2.57 -21.59
CA LYS A 22 14.85 -2.52 -22.99
C LYS A 22 14.87 -3.90 -23.67
N ASN A 23 15.77 -4.80 -23.25
CA ASN A 23 16.07 -6.07 -23.92
C ASN A 23 15.72 -7.32 -23.11
N ILE A 24 14.74 -7.25 -22.19
CA ILE A 24 14.38 -8.38 -21.31
C ILE A 24 12.92 -8.81 -21.49
N SER A 25 12.59 -10.04 -21.04
CA SER A 25 11.22 -10.57 -21.10
C SER A 25 10.22 -9.73 -20.32
N GLU A 26 8.95 -9.77 -20.70
CA GLU A 26 7.87 -9.02 -20.04
C GLU A 26 7.79 -9.28 -18.53
N LYS A 27 7.93 -10.52 -18.09
CA LYS A 27 7.95 -10.87 -16.67
C LYS A 27 9.07 -10.14 -15.92
N LYS A 28 10.27 -10.12 -16.49
CA LYS A 28 11.39 -9.37 -15.91
C LYS A 28 11.14 -7.86 -15.95
N LYS A 29 10.47 -7.34 -16.99
CA LYS A 29 10.08 -5.93 -17.05
C LYS A 29 9.16 -5.52 -15.91
N LYS A 30 8.22 -6.38 -15.51
CA LYS A 30 7.33 -6.12 -14.34
C LYS A 30 8.15 -5.96 -13.05
N MET A 31 9.08 -6.87 -12.80
CA MET A 31 9.98 -6.81 -11.64
C MET A 31 10.83 -5.53 -11.63
N TRP A 32 11.50 -5.24 -12.74
CA TRP A 32 12.33 -4.04 -12.87
C TRP A 32 11.52 -2.75 -12.74
N SER A 33 10.29 -2.73 -13.27
CA SER A 33 9.38 -1.59 -13.10
C SER A 33 9.00 -1.39 -11.65
N SER A 34 8.74 -2.47 -10.92
CA SER A 34 8.40 -2.41 -9.49
C SER A 34 9.57 -1.86 -8.68
N TRP A 35 10.78 -2.41 -8.84
CA TRP A 35 11.98 -1.89 -8.18
C TRP A 35 12.25 -0.42 -8.54
N TYR A 36 12.16 -0.11 -9.81
CA TYR A 36 12.37 1.23 -10.35
C TYR A 36 11.39 2.24 -9.77
N ASN A 37 10.11 1.91 -9.70
CA ASN A 37 9.07 2.77 -9.15
C ASN A 37 9.23 2.96 -7.64
N MET A 38 9.58 1.91 -6.90
CA MET A 38 9.90 1.97 -5.47
C MET A 38 11.06 2.93 -5.20
N MET A 39 12.18 2.76 -5.91
CA MET A 39 13.37 3.59 -5.76
C MET A 39 13.09 5.05 -6.14
N SER A 40 12.38 5.27 -7.25
CA SER A 40 12.00 6.62 -7.68
C SER A 40 11.07 7.31 -6.69
N ARG A 41 10.11 6.57 -6.13
CA ARG A 41 9.17 7.10 -5.13
C ARG A 41 9.88 7.58 -3.87
N CYS A 42 10.86 6.81 -3.38
CA CYS A 42 11.55 7.12 -2.14
C CYS A 42 12.66 8.18 -2.34
N TYR A 43 13.38 8.14 -3.46
CA TYR A 43 14.61 8.93 -3.63
C TYR A 43 14.56 9.97 -4.77
N GLY A 44 13.43 10.06 -5.47
CA GLY A 44 13.28 11.03 -6.57
C GLY A 44 14.30 10.84 -7.68
N LEU A 45 14.62 9.57 -8.04
CA LEU A 45 15.68 9.27 -9.01
C LEU A 45 15.30 9.63 -10.45
N GLN A 46 14.03 9.88 -10.73
CA GLN A 46 13.59 10.41 -12.01
C GLN A 46 13.85 11.93 -12.09
N SER A 47 14.26 12.38 -13.25
CA SER A 47 14.48 13.82 -13.51
C SER A 47 13.23 14.64 -13.15
N GLY A 48 13.42 15.74 -12.41
CA GLY A 48 12.36 16.65 -12.01
C GLY A 48 11.42 16.17 -10.90
N LYS A 49 11.63 14.97 -10.34
CA LYS A 49 10.83 14.46 -9.21
C LYS A 49 11.61 14.50 -7.91
N LYS A 50 10.95 14.93 -6.84
CA LYS A 50 11.44 14.77 -5.47
C LYS A 50 11.00 13.41 -4.91
N GLY A 51 11.85 12.79 -4.10
CA GLY A 51 11.46 11.63 -3.29
C GLY A 51 10.40 12.02 -2.28
N ARG A 52 9.59 11.04 -1.86
CA ARG A 52 8.62 11.27 -0.78
C ARG A 52 9.35 11.37 0.55
N GLU A 53 9.04 12.37 1.33
CA GLU A 53 9.38 12.40 2.76
C GLU A 53 8.78 11.17 3.41
N ASN A 54 9.47 10.61 4.40
CA ASN A 54 9.03 9.39 5.09
C ASN A 54 8.82 8.17 4.17
N CYS A 55 9.68 8.00 3.17
CA CYS A 55 9.71 6.83 2.32
C CYS A 55 11.16 6.38 2.12
N LEU A 56 11.49 5.18 2.57
CA LEU A 56 12.82 4.61 2.46
C LEU A 56 12.77 3.20 1.88
N VAL A 57 13.90 2.73 1.40
CA VAL A 57 14.13 1.35 0.98
C VAL A 57 15.24 0.76 1.85
N CYS A 58 15.10 -0.47 2.31
CA CYS A 58 16.14 -1.14 3.07
C CYS A 58 17.43 -1.26 2.23
N LYS A 59 18.59 -1.26 2.89
CA LYS A 59 19.89 -1.23 2.23
C LYS A 59 20.10 -2.37 1.24
N GLU A 60 19.59 -3.55 1.59
CA GLU A 60 19.69 -4.76 0.77
C GLU A 60 19.01 -4.60 -0.59
N TRP A 61 17.88 -3.90 -0.63
CA TRP A 61 17.12 -3.67 -1.86
C TRP A 61 17.63 -2.48 -2.71
N HIS A 62 18.65 -1.77 -2.25
CA HIS A 62 19.41 -0.88 -3.12
C HIS A 62 20.14 -1.67 -4.22
N ILE A 63 20.39 -2.97 -4.00
CA ILE A 63 20.95 -3.89 -4.98
C ILE A 63 19.78 -4.56 -5.71
N PRO A 64 19.55 -4.28 -7.00
CA PRO A 64 18.39 -4.79 -7.73
C PRO A 64 18.29 -6.32 -7.75
N PHE A 65 19.43 -7.02 -7.74
CA PHE A 65 19.47 -8.49 -7.76
C PHE A 65 18.97 -9.09 -6.44
N VAL A 66 19.19 -8.45 -5.31
CA VAL A 66 18.66 -8.89 -4.01
C VAL A 66 17.14 -8.72 -3.98
N TYR A 67 16.64 -7.59 -4.48
CA TYR A 67 15.20 -7.38 -4.65
C TYR A 67 14.59 -8.42 -5.60
N TYR A 68 15.27 -8.76 -6.71
CA TYR A 68 14.81 -9.76 -7.68
C TYR A 68 14.58 -11.13 -7.04
N LYS A 69 15.50 -11.60 -6.18
CA LYS A 69 15.33 -12.87 -5.47
C LYS A 69 14.06 -12.86 -4.62
N TRP A 70 13.88 -11.81 -3.83
CA TRP A 70 12.67 -11.67 -3.01
C TRP A 70 11.41 -11.59 -3.89
N TRP A 71 11.49 -10.88 -5.02
CA TRP A 71 10.38 -10.74 -5.94
C TRP A 71 9.92 -12.08 -6.51
N LEU A 72 10.83 -12.98 -6.84
CA LEU A 72 10.51 -14.32 -7.36
C LEU A 72 9.65 -15.13 -6.39
N ASP A 73 9.89 -14.98 -5.08
CA ASP A 73 9.21 -15.73 -4.03
C ASP A 73 7.88 -15.08 -3.59
N ASN A 74 7.71 -13.77 -3.85
CA ASN A 74 6.61 -12.98 -3.27
C ASN A 74 5.66 -12.36 -4.32
N TYR A 75 6.05 -12.33 -5.60
CA TYR A 75 5.21 -11.79 -6.65
C TYR A 75 4.24 -12.86 -7.18
N TYR A 76 2.98 -12.49 -7.26
CA TYR A 76 1.93 -13.28 -7.87
C TYR A 76 1.03 -12.39 -8.74
N GLU A 77 0.18 -12.99 -9.55
CA GLU A 77 -0.76 -12.31 -10.41
C GLU A 77 -2.19 -12.73 -10.07
N VAL A 78 -3.12 -11.80 -10.17
CA VAL A 78 -4.56 -12.03 -10.00
C VAL A 78 -5.23 -11.63 -11.31
N GLY A 79 -5.45 -12.60 -12.20
CA GLY A 79 -5.94 -12.30 -13.54
C GLY A 79 -5.07 -11.25 -14.24
N ASP A 80 -5.71 -10.26 -14.85
CA ASP A 80 -5.05 -9.14 -15.53
C ASP A 80 -4.92 -7.89 -14.63
N GLU A 81 -5.13 -8.04 -13.30
CA GLU A 81 -5.09 -6.90 -12.39
C GLU A 81 -3.68 -6.33 -12.24
N GLN A 82 -3.61 -5.01 -12.12
CA GLN A 82 -2.39 -4.33 -11.72
C GLN A 82 -2.03 -4.72 -10.28
N MET A 83 -0.78 -5.16 -10.07
CA MET A 83 -0.26 -5.48 -8.76
C MET A 83 0.60 -4.32 -8.23
N ASP A 84 0.28 -3.86 -7.05
CA ASP A 84 1.04 -2.81 -6.35
C ASP A 84 1.96 -3.42 -5.30
N LEU A 85 3.17 -2.91 -5.21
CA LEU A 85 4.06 -3.16 -4.08
C LEU A 85 3.71 -2.17 -2.95
N ASP A 86 3.17 -2.69 -1.87
CA ASP A 86 2.87 -1.92 -0.67
C ASP A 86 3.87 -2.20 0.46
N LYS A 87 4.05 -1.23 1.38
CA LYS A 87 5.00 -1.30 2.49
C LYS A 87 4.35 -1.12 3.87
N ASP A 88 3.10 -0.69 3.91
CA ASP A 88 2.42 -0.29 5.15
C ASP A 88 1.11 -1.03 5.42
N ILE A 89 0.66 -1.88 4.50
CA ILE A 89 -0.45 -2.80 4.73
C ILE A 89 -0.14 -3.76 5.88
N LEU A 90 1.04 -4.40 5.90
CA LEU A 90 1.44 -5.33 6.97
C LEU A 90 1.76 -4.62 8.29
N LYS A 91 2.16 -3.36 8.23
CA LYS A 91 2.47 -2.54 9.41
C LYS A 91 2.11 -1.09 9.16
N LYS A 92 0.95 -0.68 9.65
CA LYS A 92 0.47 0.71 9.50
C LYS A 92 1.52 1.72 10.00
N GLY A 93 1.75 2.76 9.19
CA GLY A 93 2.73 3.80 9.49
C GLY A 93 4.19 3.40 9.24
N ASN A 94 4.41 2.19 8.69
CA ASN A 94 5.75 1.83 8.23
C ASN A 94 6.13 2.68 7.01
N TYR A 95 7.34 3.18 7.00
CA TYR A 95 7.87 4.04 5.93
C TYR A 95 9.01 3.38 5.14
N ILE A 96 9.38 2.12 5.47
CA ILE A 96 10.51 1.42 4.85
C ILE A 96 10.01 0.25 4.01
N TYR A 97 10.33 0.24 2.73
CA TYR A 97 10.23 -0.95 1.89
C TYR A 97 11.29 -1.96 2.31
N SER A 98 10.88 -3.15 2.72
CA SER A 98 11.77 -4.23 3.15
C SER A 98 11.10 -5.60 2.99
N PRO A 99 11.87 -6.71 2.94
CA PRO A 99 11.31 -8.05 2.87
C PRO A 99 10.26 -8.36 3.95
N LYS A 100 10.44 -7.77 5.14
CA LYS A 100 9.57 -8.01 6.29
C LYS A 100 8.20 -7.35 6.18
N TYR A 101 8.12 -6.19 5.55
CA TYR A 101 6.91 -5.36 5.58
C TYR A 101 6.32 -5.08 4.21
N ALA A 102 7.04 -5.40 3.13
CA ALA A 102 6.51 -5.23 1.80
C ALA A 102 5.73 -6.47 1.35
N MET A 103 4.66 -6.22 0.62
CA MET A 103 3.86 -7.25 -0.03
C MET A 103 3.29 -6.75 -1.35
N TYR A 104 3.00 -7.69 -2.24
CA TYR A 104 2.21 -7.39 -3.43
C TYR A 104 0.73 -7.56 -3.15
N VAL A 105 -0.06 -6.62 -3.63
CA VAL A 105 -1.53 -6.69 -3.58
C VAL A 105 -2.13 -6.14 -4.87
N PRO A 106 -3.29 -6.62 -5.31
CA PRO A 106 -4.04 -5.97 -6.38
C PRO A 106 -4.29 -4.50 -6.07
N HIS A 107 -4.17 -3.64 -7.08
CA HIS A 107 -4.36 -2.19 -6.93
C HIS A 107 -5.67 -1.82 -6.24
N ARG A 108 -6.77 -2.53 -6.57
CA ARG A 108 -8.07 -2.32 -5.92
C ARG A 108 -8.04 -2.53 -4.41
N ILE A 109 -7.27 -3.53 -3.94
CA ILE A 109 -7.11 -3.80 -2.50
C ILE A 109 -6.24 -2.74 -1.87
N ASN A 110 -5.11 -2.37 -2.49
CA ASN A 110 -4.25 -1.29 -2.01
C ASN A 110 -5.05 0.00 -1.79
N THR A 111 -5.88 0.37 -2.75
CA THR A 111 -6.77 1.54 -2.67
C THR A 111 -7.77 1.45 -1.50
N LEU A 112 -8.27 0.25 -1.16
CA LEU A 112 -9.14 0.08 -0.01
C LEU A 112 -8.44 0.41 1.31
N PHE A 113 -7.17 0.06 1.44
CA PHE A 113 -6.37 0.41 2.62
C PHE A 113 -6.04 1.91 2.69
N GLU A 114 -5.83 2.57 1.56
CA GLU A 114 -5.59 4.02 1.50
C GLU A 114 -6.84 4.84 1.84
N GLN A 115 -8.03 4.40 1.43
CA GLN A 115 -9.29 5.13 1.62
C GLN A 115 -9.93 4.90 2.99
N ILE A 116 -9.15 4.97 4.07
CA ILE A 116 -9.70 4.76 5.43
C ILE A 116 -10.45 6.00 5.96
N THR A 117 -10.32 7.15 5.34
CA THR A 117 -11.01 8.36 5.76
C THR A 117 -12.50 8.31 5.42
N CYS A 118 -13.30 8.26 6.48
CA CYS A 118 -14.75 8.34 6.39
C CYS A 118 -15.18 9.78 6.11
N LYS A 119 -15.96 9.98 5.05
CA LYS A 119 -16.65 11.26 4.81
C LYS A 119 -18.02 11.20 5.48
N ILE A 120 -18.08 11.67 6.73
CA ILE A 120 -19.31 11.87 7.47
C ILE A 120 -19.69 13.34 7.33
N ASN A 121 -20.93 13.60 6.93
CA ASN A 121 -21.48 14.94 6.82
C ASN A 121 -22.56 15.10 7.90
N TYR A 122 -22.64 16.27 8.55
CA TYR A 122 -23.75 16.61 9.42
C TYR A 122 -24.81 17.39 8.65
N LYS A 123 -26.02 16.83 8.59
CA LYS A 123 -27.13 17.45 7.82
C LYS A 123 -28.47 17.14 8.48
N ASN A 124 -29.30 18.18 8.67
CA ASN A 124 -30.66 18.09 9.26
C ASN A 124 -30.68 17.33 10.59
N GLY A 125 -29.74 17.66 11.51
CA GLY A 125 -29.68 17.04 12.84
C GLY A 125 -29.14 15.61 12.88
N LYS A 126 -28.65 15.07 11.77
CA LYS A 126 -28.11 13.69 11.70
C LYS A 126 -26.72 13.67 11.06
N TYR A 127 -25.93 12.68 11.46
CA TYR A 127 -24.68 12.32 10.82
C TYR A 127 -24.96 11.40 9.65
N VAL A 128 -24.57 11.83 8.46
CA VAL A 128 -24.87 11.17 7.19
C VAL A 128 -23.61 10.50 6.65
N LEU A 129 -23.63 9.19 6.57
CA LEU A 129 -22.56 8.37 6.00
C LEU A 129 -22.94 7.95 4.59
N ASN A 130 -22.05 8.27 3.63
CA ASN A 130 -22.18 7.82 2.25
C ASN A 130 -21.09 6.78 1.97
N PHE A 131 -21.49 5.54 1.70
CA PHE A 131 -20.57 4.43 1.45
C PHE A 131 -19.89 4.51 0.08
N GLY A 132 -20.44 5.27 -0.87
CA GLY A 132 -19.88 5.41 -2.21
C GLY A 132 -19.93 4.11 -3.01
N GLY A 133 -19.18 4.08 -4.12
CA GLY A 133 -19.02 2.87 -4.93
C GLY A 133 -20.31 2.43 -5.64
N LYS A 134 -20.42 1.13 -5.89
CA LYS A 134 -21.57 0.54 -6.61
C LYS A 134 -22.89 0.57 -5.81
N GLU A 135 -22.80 0.55 -4.48
CA GLU A 135 -23.99 0.45 -3.61
C GLU A 135 -24.76 1.76 -3.45
N LYS A 136 -24.12 2.93 -3.67
CA LYS A 136 -24.74 4.27 -3.49
C LYS A 136 -25.58 4.40 -2.22
N ARG A 137 -25.19 3.69 -1.17
CA ARG A 137 -25.94 3.57 0.07
C ARG A 137 -25.65 4.73 1.00
N ILE A 138 -26.71 5.30 1.59
CA ILE A 138 -26.63 6.38 2.56
C ILE A 138 -27.31 5.91 3.85
N GLU A 139 -26.60 6.02 4.97
CA GLU A 139 -27.14 5.76 6.31
C GLU A 139 -27.06 7.03 7.16
N LYS A 140 -27.99 7.17 8.10
CA LYS A 140 -28.08 8.33 9.01
C LYS A 140 -28.00 7.87 10.46
N PHE A 141 -27.26 8.60 11.27
CA PHE A 141 -26.98 8.26 12.66
C PHE A 141 -27.25 9.46 13.57
N ASP A 142 -27.51 9.18 14.85
CA ASP A 142 -27.70 10.21 15.86
C ASP A 142 -26.36 10.80 16.31
N THR A 143 -25.30 9.99 16.31
CA THR A 143 -23.96 10.41 16.74
C THR A 143 -22.93 10.18 15.67
N GLU A 144 -21.86 10.98 15.71
CA GLU A 144 -20.70 10.79 14.83
C GLU A 144 -19.99 9.45 15.10
N LEU A 145 -20.01 9.02 16.36
CA LEU A 145 -19.38 7.77 16.79
C LEU A 145 -20.04 6.57 16.13
N GLU A 146 -21.38 6.50 16.13
CA GLU A 146 -22.13 5.43 15.44
C GLU A 146 -21.81 5.39 13.95
N ALA A 147 -21.79 6.56 13.30
CA ALA A 147 -21.44 6.65 11.88
C ALA A 147 -20.00 6.15 11.62
N LYS A 148 -19.05 6.50 12.49
CA LYS A 148 -17.65 6.02 12.40
C LYS A 148 -17.54 4.52 12.62
N GLN A 149 -18.22 3.96 13.62
CA GLN A 149 -18.24 2.52 13.89
C GLN A 149 -18.80 1.76 12.70
N ARG A 150 -19.92 2.24 12.15
CA ARG A 150 -20.55 1.63 10.98
C ARG A 150 -19.66 1.62 9.73
N TRP A 151 -18.92 2.71 9.52
CA TRP A 151 -17.93 2.79 8.45
C TRP A 151 -16.80 1.76 8.61
N ILE A 152 -16.29 1.62 9.82
CA ILE A 152 -15.21 0.68 10.14
C ILE A 152 -15.67 -0.76 9.89
N GLU A 153 -16.86 -1.12 10.35
CA GLU A 153 -17.45 -2.44 10.11
C GLU A 153 -17.57 -2.74 8.61
N TYR A 154 -18.13 -1.80 7.87
CA TYR A 154 -18.28 -1.92 6.42
C TYR A 154 -16.94 -2.11 5.73
N LYS A 155 -15.96 -1.25 6.03
CA LYS A 155 -14.63 -1.32 5.42
C LYS A 155 -13.89 -2.61 5.81
N THR A 156 -13.97 -3.01 7.07
CA THR A 156 -13.35 -4.26 7.55
C THR A 156 -13.92 -5.47 6.83
N LYS A 157 -15.25 -5.52 6.66
CA LYS A 157 -15.90 -6.58 5.91
C LYS A 157 -15.45 -6.58 4.45
N LEU A 158 -15.49 -5.43 3.78
CA LEU A 158 -15.10 -5.30 2.38
C LEU A 158 -13.66 -5.76 2.13
N ILE A 159 -12.71 -5.30 2.95
CA ILE A 159 -11.30 -5.71 2.84
C ILE A 159 -11.17 -7.22 3.07
N ARG A 160 -11.85 -7.77 4.07
CA ARG A 160 -11.83 -9.21 4.36
C ARG A 160 -12.36 -10.03 3.19
N ASP A 161 -13.47 -9.64 2.62
CA ASP A 161 -14.10 -10.33 1.50
C ASP A 161 -13.16 -10.32 0.28
N GLU A 162 -12.54 -9.18 -0.02
CA GLU A 162 -11.57 -9.04 -1.12
C GLU A 162 -10.30 -9.88 -0.93
N LEU A 163 -9.75 -9.92 0.30
CA LEU A 163 -8.59 -10.74 0.63
C LEU A 163 -8.90 -12.23 0.53
N ASN A 164 -10.08 -12.64 0.98
CA ASN A 164 -10.52 -14.04 0.87
C ASN A 164 -10.66 -14.48 -0.60
N GLN A 165 -11.16 -13.61 -1.49
CA GLN A 165 -11.29 -13.92 -2.91
C GLN A 165 -9.95 -14.22 -3.59
N ILE A 166 -8.87 -13.58 -3.17
CA ILE A 166 -7.52 -13.83 -3.71
C ILE A 166 -6.71 -14.85 -2.91
N GLY A 167 -7.34 -15.52 -1.92
CA GLY A 167 -6.72 -16.58 -1.14
C GLY A 167 -5.63 -16.12 -0.17
N ILE A 168 -5.52 -14.80 0.09
CA ILE A 168 -4.63 -14.29 1.12
C ILE A 168 -5.26 -14.57 2.48
N LYS A 169 -4.62 -15.42 3.29
CA LYS A 169 -5.11 -15.78 4.61
C LYS A 169 -5.10 -14.58 5.55
N ILE A 170 -6.27 -14.26 6.09
CA ILE A 170 -6.46 -13.13 7.04
C ILE A 170 -5.57 -13.26 8.29
N ASP A 171 -5.13 -14.46 8.64
CA ASP A 171 -4.27 -14.69 9.81
C ASP A 171 -2.90 -13.99 9.69
N MET A 172 -2.36 -13.78 8.49
CA MET A 172 -1.17 -12.96 8.28
C MET A 172 -1.41 -11.50 8.69
N TYR A 173 -2.64 -11.04 8.62
CA TYR A 173 -3.04 -9.67 8.95
C TYR A 173 -3.43 -9.50 10.41
N ARG A 174 -3.88 -10.56 11.11
CA ARG A 174 -4.28 -10.49 12.53
C ARG A 174 -3.12 -10.24 13.47
N GLN A 175 -1.92 -10.70 13.16
CA GLN A 175 -0.78 -10.56 14.07
C GLN A 175 -0.10 -9.19 14.00
N GLU A 176 -0.11 -8.52 12.84
CA GLU A 176 0.62 -7.27 12.65
C GLU A 176 -0.30 -6.07 12.27
N TYR A 177 -1.49 -6.36 11.76
CA TYR A 177 -2.48 -5.34 11.43
C TYR A 177 -3.40 -5.09 12.62
N ARG A 178 -2.92 -4.37 13.59
CA ARG A 178 -3.83 -3.73 14.54
C ARG A 178 -4.56 -2.64 13.76
N PHE A 179 -5.82 -2.89 13.43
CA PHE A 179 -6.76 -1.87 12.99
C PHE A 179 -6.87 -0.81 14.09
N THR A 180 -5.92 0.06 14.19
CA THR A 180 -5.88 1.17 15.10
C THR A 180 -5.65 2.44 14.30
N PRO A 181 -6.35 3.53 14.56
CA PRO A 181 -6.83 4.01 15.87
C PRO A 181 -8.34 3.87 16.12
N ALA A 182 -9.14 3.37 15.17
CA ALA A 182 -10.56 3.30 15.38
C ALA A 182 -10.97 2.24 16.42
N PHE A 183 -10.22 1.12 16.55
CA PHE A 183 -10.47 0.13 17.61
C PHE A 183 -9.93 0.54 18.99
N ALA A 184 -8.92 1.38 19.07
CA ALA A 184 -8.43 1.89 20.35
C ALA A 184 -9.45 2.80 21.04
N PHE A 185 -10.33 3.46 20.28
CA PHE A 185 -11.42 4.24 20.83
C PHE A 185 -12.58 3.39 21.40
N ILE A 186 -12.75 2.14 20.93
CA ILE A 186 -13.83 1.24 21.38
C ILE A 186 -13.45 0.53 22.69
N GLN A 187 -12.16 0.41 23.01
CA GLN A 187 -11.71 -0.20 24.29
C GLN A 187 -11.48 0.81 25.43
N ALA A 188 -11.67 2.09 25.15
CA ALA A 188 -11.45 3.16 26.14
C ALA A 188 -12.76 3.85 26.63
N VAL A 189 -13.92 3.22 26.39
CA VAL A 189 -15.22 3.65 26.95
C VAL A 189 -15.83 2.55 27.79
#